data_67c6430462aa49e4a5ee7d17231fe04c
#
_entry.id   67c6430462aa49e4a5ee7d17231fe04c
#
_cell.length_a   1.000
_cell.length_b   1.000
_cell.length_c   1.000
_cell.angle_alpha   90.00
_cell.angle_beta   90.00
_cell.angle_gamma   90.00
#
_symmetry.space_group_name_H-M   'P 1'
#
loop_
_entity.id
_entity.type
_entity.pdbx_description
1 polymer ?
#
loop_
_entity_poly.entity_id
_entity_poly.type
_entity_poly.pdbx_seq_one_letter_code
_entity_poly.pdbx_strand_id
1 'polypeptide(L)'
;MARKSNGHERNGSEPPGSRLGRSPLSPGITIRSLEVFVTVATAGTMVAAAKQLQLTQPAVSQVVAALEASLGIQLFDRSVRPPALTLQGGTLLKHAQAITDSIRRFQSSVRLGATAQLPLLRIGMLNSFATSMGPYIIKRLRDAAAEWSIDSGFRATRFRTLVDREFDFIITADESPVPADVKVMPILTEPFLLIVPSAYDGDSESLKRLSGELDLIRFGRDPHLHSRIDHILQRHGVVPQRRYHLDTNEAVLAMVAVGSGWTTLPPLAVFKSIGHGDRIRALRFPGKPFFRTISVASQRNEGAHIAAQIRDAAIDALKEHFLRPVRKTMPDIVDQITLHGASAK
;
A
#
# COMPACT_ATOMS: atom_id res chain seq x y z
N MET A 1 -18.54 43.28 72.28
CA MET A 1 -17.61 42.17 72.00
C MET A 1 -17.87 41.69 70.58
N ALA A 2 -16.96 42.01 69.65
CA ALA A 2 -17.13 41.73 68.23
C ALA A 2 -16.49 40.42 67.84
N ARG A 3 -17.18 39.60 67.02
CA ARG A 3 -16.60 38.47 66.33
C ARG A 3 -16.68 38.71 64.82
N LYS A 4 -15.53 38.89 64.22
CA LYS A 4 -15.32 38.92 62.75
C LYS A 4 -15.53 37.54 62.17
N SER A 5 -16.35 37.42 61.14
CA SER A 5 -16.44 36.26 60.27
C SER A 5 -15.59 36.49 59.04
N ASN A 6 -14.62 35.59 58.82
CA ASN A 6 -13.80 35.53 57.64
C ASN A 6 -14.58 34.86 56.51
N GLY A 7 -14.78 35.58 55.38
CA GLY A 7 -15.23 35.02 54.14
C GLY A 7 -14.10 34.30 53.44
N HIS A 8 -14.30 33.01 53.14
CA HIS A 8 -13.43 32.24 52.26
C HIS A 8 -13.92 32.41 50.81
N GLU A 9 -13.25 33.18 50.03
CA GLU A 9 -13.36 33.17 48.58
C GLU A 9 -12.74 31.87 48.06
N ARG A 10 -13.60 31.01 47.50
CA ARG A 10 -13.18 29.84 46.75
C ARG A 10 -12.78 30.28 45.32
N ASN A 11 -11.49 30.43 45.11
CA ASN A 11 -10.91 30.57 43.81
C ASN A 11 -11.06 29.21 43.05
N GLY A 12 -12.07 29.11 42.21
CA GLY A 12 -12.26 28.01 41.30
C GLY A 12 -11.32 28.14 40.11
N SER A 13 -10.13 27.55 40.20
CA SER A 13 -9.27 27.34 39.02
C SER A 13 -9.89 26.28 38.14
N GLU A 14 -10.52 26.70 37.04
CA GLU A 14 -10.85 25.80 35.91
C GLU A 14 -9.58 25.16 35.37
N PRO A 15 -9.59 23.84 35.07
CA PRO A 15 -8.46 23.21 34.40
C PRO A 15 -8.30 23.80 32.99
N PRO A 16 -7.07 23.91 32.45
CA PRO A 16 -6.86 24.42 31.09
C PRO A 16 -7.43 23.45 30.09
N GLY A 17 -8.69 23.66 29.72
CA GLY A 17 -9.33 22.99 28.62
C GLY A 17 -8.57 23.33 27.34
N SER A 18 -8.12 22.29 26.64
CA SER A 18 -7.45 22.28 25.37
C SER A 18 -8.25 23.07 24.32
N ARG A 19 -7.99 24.37 24.23
CA ARG A 19 -8.31 25.13 23.01
C ARG A 19 -7.35 24.66 21.95
N LEU A 20 -7.75 23.69 21.13
CA LEU A 20 -7.20 23.48 19.80
C LEU A 20 -7.44 24.78 19.00
N GLY A 21 -6.61 25.78 19.27
CA GLY A 21 -6.60 27.05 18.55
C GLY A 21 -6.27 26.72 17.10
N ARG A 22 -7.26 26.85 16.21
CA ARG A 22 -7.02 26.93 14.78
C ARG A 22 -6.22 28.22 14.53
N SER A 23 -4.88 28.13 14.62
CA SER A 23 -4.04 29.23 14.13
C SER A 23 -4.36 29.43 12.65
N PRO A 24 -4.61 30.67 12.20
CA PRO A 24 -4.82 30.93 10.78
C PRO A 24 -3.60 30.46 9.99
N LEU A 25 -3.83 29.95 8.80
CA LEU A 25 -2.75 29.54 7.89
C LEU A 25 -1.84 30.76 7.63
N SER A 26 -0.52 30.55 7.64
CA SER A 26 0.43 31.61 7.29
C SER A 26 0.13 32.16 5.89
N PRO A 27 0.16 33.50 5.66
CA PRO A 27 -0.26 34.11 4.41
C PRO A 27 0.42 33.59 3.14
N GLY A 28 1.64 33.05 3.25
CA GLY A 28 2.38 32.48 2.13
C GLY A 28 2.00 31.02 1.80
N ILE A 29 1.22 30.34 2.66
CA ILE A 29 0.75 28.98 2.42
C ILE A 29 -0.60 29.07 1.72
N THR A 30 -0.58 29.00 0.40
CA THR A 30 -1.77 29.03 -0.46
C THR A 30 -1.79 27.80 -1.36
N ILE A 31 -2.95 27.46 -1.91
CA ILE A 31 -3.06 26.39 -2.92
C ILE A 31 -2.09 26.64 -4.07
N ARG A 32 -2.01 27.90 -4.51
CA ARG A 32 -1.12 28.29 -5.62
C ARG A 32 0.35 28.10 -5.27
N SER A 33 0.78 28.47 -4.05
CA SER A 33 2.18 28.27 -3.63
C SER A 33 2.54 26.80 -3.51
N LEU A 34 1.62 25.95 -3.04
CA LEU A 34 1.80 24.51 -3.00
C LEU A 34 1.87 23.91 -4.41
N GLU A 35 1.01 24.34 -5.34
CA GLU A 35 1.03 23.90 -6.73
C GLU A 35 2.35 24.25 -7.43
N VAL A 36 2.81 25.49 -7.26
CA VAL A 36 4.11 25.95 -7.79
C VAL A 36 5.26 25.11 -7.22
N PHE A 37 5.27 24.91 -5.92
CA PHE A 37 6.29 24.10 -5.26
C PHE A 37 6.32 22.66 -5.75
N VAL A 38 5.17 21.99 -5.85
CA VAL A 38 5.03 20.63 -6.38
C VAL A 38 5.56 20.58 -7.81
N THR A 39 5.19 21.55 -8.65
CA THR A 39 5.63 21.59 -10.05
C THR A 39 7.13 21.77 -10.16
N VAL A 40 7.76 22.64 -9.33
CA VAL A 40 9.22 22.80 -9.31
C VAL A 40 9.92 21.51 -8.89
N ALA A 41 9.40 20.86 -7.85
CA ALA A 41 9.97 19.61 -7.33
C ALA A 41 9.91 18.46 -8.35
N THR A 42 8.82 18.39 -9.13
CA THR A 42 8.64 17.33 -10.15
C THR A 42 9.32 17.64 -11.46
N ALA A 43 9.36 18.90 -11.90
CA ALA A 43 10.03 19.32 -13.13
C ALA A 43 11.57 19.40 -13.01
N GLY A 44 12.09 19.33 -11.78
CA GLY A 44 13.52 19.36 -11.47
C GLY A 44 14.19 20.73 -11.59
N THR A 45 13.59 21.70 -12.29
CA THR A 45 14.12 23.06 -12.44
C THR A 45 13.01 24.11 -12.40
N MET A 46 13.36 25.32 -11.89
CA MET A 46 12.40 26.44 -11.89
C MET A 46 12.03 26.91 -13.30
N VAL A 47 12.92 26.75 -14.27
CA VAL A 47 12.66 27.09 -15.68
C VAL A 47 11.63 26.14 -16.29
N ALA A 48 11.78 24.84 -16.09
CA ALA A 48 10.83 23.85 -16.59
C ALA A 48 9.45 24.02 -15.92
N ALA A 49 9.41 24.27 -14.61
CA ALA A 49 8.18 24.55 -13.89
C ALA A 49 7.49 25.83 -14.38
N ALA A 50 8.24 26.91 -14.63
CA ALA A 50 7.71 28.15 -15.16
C ALA A 50 7.01 27.91 -16.53
N LYS A 51 7.63 27.13 -17.40
CA LYS A 51 7.04 26.76 -18.71
C LYS A 51 5.74 25.96 -18.52
N GLN A 52 5.71 24.97 -17.62
CA GLN A 52 4.52 24.17 -17.33
C GLN A 52 3.36 25.00 -16.74
N LEU A 53 3.70 25.95 -15.88
CA LEU A 53 2.72 26.80 -15.20
C LEU A 53 2.31 28.04 -15.99
N GLN A 54 2.90 28.27 -17.15
CA GLN A 54 2.74 29.48 -17.98
C GLN A 54 3.08 30.76 -17.18
N LEU A 55 4.13 30.70 -16.36
CA LEU A 55 4.66 31.78 -15.57
C LEU A 55 6.09 32.15 -16.02
N THR A 56 6.58 33.28 -15.53
CA THR A 56 8.00 33.62 -15.67
C THR A 56 8.82 32.92 -14.56
N GLN A 57 10.08 32.60 -14.87
CA GLN A 57 10.97 31.99 -13.86
C GLN A 57 11.16 32.85 -12.60
N PRO A 58 11.28 34.20 -12.67
CA PRO A 58 11.29 35.02 -11.46
C PRO A 58 10.03 34.91 -10.60
N ALA A 59 8.84 34.83 -11.23
CA ALA A 59 7.58 34.64 -10.50
C ALA A 59 7.55 33.31 -9.75
N VAL A 60 7.98 32.21 -10.39
CA VAL A 60 8.11 30.91 -9.73
C VAL A 60 9.08 30.99 -8.54
N SER A 61 10.25 31.62 -8.75
CA SER A 61 11.25 31.77 -7.69
C SER A 61 10.72 32.60 -6.49
N GLN A 62 9.96 33.67 -6.74
CA GLN A 62 9.33 34.46 -5.70
C GLN A 62 8.30 33.69 -4.90
N VAL A 63 7.46 32.90 -5.56
CA VAL A 63 6.44 32.07 -4.88
C VAL A 63 7.11 31.02 -3.98
N VAL A 64 8.15 30.36 -4.47
CA VAL A 64 8.92 29.40 -3.65
C VAL A 64 9.59 30.09 -2.47
N ALA A 65 10.24 31.24 -2.69
CA ALA A 65 10.89 31.99 -1.61
C ALA A 65 9.88 32.48 -0.54
N ALA A 66 8.69 32.94 -0.96
CA ALA A 66 7.63 33.33 -0.03
C ALA A 66 7.10 32.14 0.77
N LEU A 67 6.99 30.95 0.17
CA LEU A 67 6.60 29.73 0.86
C LEU A 67 7.68 29.30 1.87
N GLU A 68 8.96 29.32 1.51
CA GLU A 68 10.10 29.06 2.40
C GLU A 68 10.11 30.02 3.59
N ALA A 69 9.91 31.31 3.33
CA ALA A 69 9.86 32.34 4.38
C ALA A 69 8.67 32.12 5.33
N SER A 70 7.49 31.76 4.82
CA SER A 70 6.31 31.50 5.62
C SER A 70 6.43 30.26 6.51
N LEU A 71 7.21 29.28 6.08
CA LEU A 71 7.48 28.06 6.83
C LEU A 71 8.71 28.17 7.72
N GLY A 72 9.56 29.19 7.51
CA GLY A 72 10.84 29.37 8.23
C GLY A 72 11.88 28.28 7.90
N ILE A 73 11.76 27.60 6.75
CA ILE A 73 12.64 26.50 6.33
C ILE A 73 13.01 26.63 4.86
N GLN A 74 14.16 26.08 4.48
CA GLN A 74 14.53 25.93 3.08
C GLN A 74 13.99 24.61 2.54
N LEU A 75 13.32 24.68 1.37
CA LEU A 75 12.73 23.52 0.69
C LEU A 75 13.66 22.97 -0.38
N PHE A 76 14.53 23.82 -0.94
CA PHE A 76 15.52 23.45 -1.92
C PHE A 76 16.94 23.80 -1.44
N ASP A 77 17.83 22.83 -1.63
CA ASP A 77 19.28 23.05 -1.49
C ASP A 77 19.78 23.71 -2.79
N ARG A 78 20.17 24.98 -2.68
CA ARG A 78 20.68 25.78 -3.81
C ARG A 78 22.18 25.66 -4.01
N SER A 79 22.88 24.92 -3.14
CA SER A 79 24.33 24.66 -3.28
C SER A 79 24.64 23.70 -4.41
N VAL A 80 23.66 22.87 -4.81
CA VAL A 80 23.76 21.93 -5.94
C VAL A 80 23.02 22.45 -7.18
N ARG A 81 23.45 22.05 -8.35
CA ARG A 81 22.83 22.41 -9.63
C ARG A 81 22.51 21.17 -10.44
N PRO A 82 21.23 20.91 -10.81
CA PRO A 82 20.01 21.68 -10.42
C PRO A 82 19.73 21.59 -8.92
N PRO A 83 18.99 22.56 -8.35
CA PRO A 83 18.63 22.55 -6.93
C PRO A 83 17.90 21.26 -6.53
N ALA A 84 18.34 20.61 -5.44
CA ALA A 84 17.74 19.40 -4.92
C ALA A 84 16.77 19.71 -3.76
N LEU A 85 15.81 18.85 -3.51
CA LEU A 85 14.95 18.97 -2.32
C LEU A 85 15.75 18.72 -1.04
N THR A 86 15.53 19.55 -0.03
CA THR A 86 15.97 19.27 1.34
C THR A 86 15.13 18.15 1.96
N LEU A 87 15.49 17.63 3.13
CA LEU A 87 14.69 16.66 3.88
C LEU A 87 13.27 17.21 4.17
N GLN A 88 13.20 18.49 4.62
CA GLN A 88 11.94 19.19 4.85
C GLN A 88 11.16 19.41 3.55
N GLY A 89 11.86 19.74 2.45
CA GLY A 89 11.26 19.82 1.11
C GLY A 89 10.64 18.51 0.67
N GLY A 90 11.31 17.39 0.88
CA GLY A 90 10.77 16.05 0.59
C GLY A 90 9.52 15.71 1.43
N THR A 91 9.51 16.13 2.70
CA THR A 91 8.34 15.96 3.57
C THR A 91 7.17 16.83 3.10
N LEU A 92 7.43 18.12 2.82
CA LEU A 92 6.40 19.02 2.31
C LEU A 92 5.84 18.56 0.97
N LEU A 93 6.68 18.02 0.06
CA LEU A 93 6.23 17.56 -1.24
C LEU A 93 5.12 16.54 -1.14
N LYS A 94 5.24 15.56 -0.24
CA LYS A 94 4.19 14.55 -0.01
C LYS A 94 2.88 15.18 0.42
N HIS A 95 2.93 16.09 1.39
CA HIS A 95 1.73 16.76 1.91
C HIS A 95 1.13 17.72 0.87
N ALA A 96 1.98 18.47 0.16
CA ALA A 96 1.54 19.42 -0.86
C ALA A 96 0.87 18.70 -2.04
N GLN A 97 1.43 17.56 -2.48
CA GLN A 97 0.79 16.71 -3.49
C GLN A 97 -0.59 16.24 -3.04
N ALA A 98 -0.69 15.71 -1.81
CA ALA A 98 -1.97 15.24 -1.27
C ALA A 98 -3.04 16.34 -1.23
N ILE A 99 -2.67 17.57 -0.84
CA ILE A 99 -3.57 18.74 -0.79
C ILE A 99 -4.00 19.17 -2.21
N THR A 100 -3.04 19.36 -3.11
CA THR A 100 -3.33 19.79 -4.49
C THR A 100 -4.22 18.78 -5.23
N ASP A 101 -3.99 17.49 -5.04
CA ASP A 101 -4.82 16.45 -5.62
C ASP A 101 -6.21 16.38 -4.97
N SER A 102 -6.32 16.65 -3.66
CA SER A 102 -7.62 16.74 -3.00
C SER A 102 -8.46 17.89 -3.58
N ILE A 103 -7.82 19.02 -3.90
CA ILE A 103 -8.50 20.16 -4.53
C ILE A 103 -8.92 19.84 -5.96
N ARG A 104 -8.07 19.17 -6.74
CA ARG A 104 -8.43 18.71 -8.10
C ARG A 104 -9.64 17.77 -8.07
N ARG A 105 -9.68 16.82 -7.12
CA ARG A 105 -10.83 15.95 -6.90
C ARG A 105 -12.10 16.75 -6.53
N PHE A 106 -11.97 17.69 -5.62
CA PHE A 106 -13.08 18.59 -5.25
C PHE A 106 -13.62 19.35 -6.47
N GLN A 107 -12.73 19.98 -7.24
CA GLN A 107 -13.13 20.70 -8.46
C GLN A 107 -13.86 19.80 -9.47
N SER A 108 -13.37 18.55 -9.64
CA SER A 108 -14.00 17.57 -10.53
C SER A 108 -15.37 17.14 -10.01
N SER A 109 -15.50 16.86 -8.71
CA SER A 109 -16.78 16.45 -8.11
C SER A 109 -17.86 17.53 -8.19
N VAL A 110 -17.46 18.80 -8.06
CA VAL A 110 -18.39 19.94 -8.14
C VAL A 110 -18.81 20.22 -9.58
N ARG A 111 -17.88 20.09 -10.55
CA ARG A 111 -18.17 20.43 -11.96
C ARG A 111 -19.01 19.39 -12.69
N LEU A 112 -18.89 18.12 -12.33
CA LEU A 112 -19.32 17.01 -13.19
C LEU A 112 -20.41 16.12 -12.57
N GLY A 113 -20.81 16.34 -11.31
CA GLY A 113 -21.79 15.49 -10.63
C GLY A 113 -21.25 14.07 -10.34
N ALA A 114 -22.10 13.20 -9.79
CA ALA A 114 -21.72 11.86 -9.31
C ALA A 114 -21.29 10.85 -10.40
N THR A 115 -21.38 11.20 -11.69
CA THR A 115 -21.06 10.32 -12.84
C THR A 115 -19.75 10.64 -13.54
N ALA A 116 -18.97 11.59 -13.02
CA ALA A 116 -17.76 12.05 -13.70
C ALA A 116 -16.55 11.18 -13.43
N GLN A 117 -15.80 10.95 -14.48
CA GLN A 117 -14.49 10.32 -14.47
C GLN A 117 -13.51 11.09 -13.56
N LEU A 118 -12.81 10.39 -12.65
CA LEU A 118 -11.77 11.01 -11.83
C LEU A 118 -10.58 11.44 -12.72
N PRO A 119 -9.92 12.56 -12.44
CA PRO A 119 -8.71 12.96 -13.18
C PRO A 119 -7.58 11.94 -13.04
N LEU A 120 -7.34 11.47 -11.83
CA LEU A 120 -6.31 10.51 -11.47
C LEU A 120 -6.80 9.60 -10.36
N LEU A 121 -6.54 8.31 -10.49
CA LEU A 121 -6.78 7.30 -9.47
C LEU A 121 -5.45 6.61 -9.09
N ARG A 122 -5.06 6.71 -7.84
CA ARG A 122 -3.81 6.11 -7.31
C ARG A 122 -4.13 4.88 -6.48
N ILE A 123 -3.58 3.75 -6.88
CA ILE A 123 -3.82 2.47 -6.19
C ILE A 123 -2.50 1.81 -5.82
N GLY A 124 -2.32 1.53 -4.52
CA GLY A 124 -1.28 0.63 -4.04
C GLY A 124 -1.77 -0.82 -4.12
N MET A 125 -0.99 -1.73 -4.70
CA MET A 125 -1.37 -3.15 -4.80
C MET A 125 -0.27 -4.08 -4.30
N LEU A 126 -0.66 -5.20 -3.68
CA LEU A 126 0.26 -6.33 -3.50
C LEU A 126 0.86 -6.74 -4.85
N ASN A 127 2.16 -7.05 -4.88
CA ASN A 127 2.84 -7.46 -6.12
C ASN A 127 2.10 -8.61 -6.82
N SER A 128 1.78 -9.68 -6.10
CA SER A 128 1.04 -10.82 -6.64
C SER A 128 -0.33 -10.43 -7.22
N PHE A 129 -0.99 -9.44 -6.64
CA PHE A 129 -2.29 -8.96 -7.11
C PHE A 129 -2.16 -8.03 -8.32
N ALA A 130 -1.21 -7.11 -8.28
CA ALA A 130 -0.91 -6.18 -9.38
C ALA A 130 -0.55 -6.92 -10.67
N THR A 131 0.33 -7.93 -10.57
CA THR A 131 0.79 -8.70 -11.74
C THR A 131 -0.27 -9.68 -12.27
N SER A 132 -1.13 -10.22 -11.40
CA SER A 132 -2.08 -11.25 -11.79
C SER A 132 -3.48 -10.71 -12.11
N MET A 133 -4.04 -9.84 -11.27
CA MET A 133 -5.42 -9.36 -11.37
C MET A 133 -5.51 -7.89 -11.78
N GLY A 134 -4.48 -7.09 -11.51
CA GLY A 134 -4.45 -5.65 -11.82
C GLY A 134 -4.91 -5.31 -13.24
N PRO A 135 -4.38 -5.94 -14.31
CA PRO A 135 -4.77 -5.65 -15.68
C PRO A 135 -6.27 -5.83 -15.95
N TYR A 136 -6.90 -6.84 -15.35
CA TYR A 136 -8.34 -7.11 -15.52
C TYR A 136 -9.22 -6.09 -14.80
N ILE A 137 -8.80 -5.68 -13.59
CA ILE A 137 -9.49 -4.64 -12.82
C ILE A 137 -9.45 -3.32 -13.56
N ILE A 138 -8.27 -2.91 -14.05
CA ILE A 138 -8.09 -1.66 -14.78
C ILE A 138 -8.93 -1.68 -16.05
N LYS A 139 -8.88 -2.77 -16.83
CA LYS A 139 -9.69 -2.91 -18.05
C LYS A 139 -11.18 -2.73 -17.77
N ARG A 140 -11.68 -3.29 -16.66
CA ARG A 140 -13.09 -3.21 -16.28
C ARG A 140 -13.49 -1.82 -15.78
N LEU A 141 -12.60 -1.13 -15.10
CA LEU A 141 -12.84 0.18 -14.48
C LEU A 141 -12.17 1.34 -15.24
N ARG A 142 -11.77 1.12 -16.49
CA ARG A 142 -11.00 2.12 -17.26
C ARG A 142 -11.64 3.50 -17.29
N ASP A 143 -12.98 3.56 -17.29
CA ASP A 143 -13.73 4.79 -17.39
C ASP A 143 -13.93 5.48 -16.02
N ALA A 144 -13.47 4.88 -14.92
CA ALA A 144 -13.55 5.48 -13.59
C ALA A 144 -12.55 6.63 -13.39
N ALA A 145 -11.43 6.62 -14.12
CA ALA A 145 -10.44 7.69 -14.07
C ALA A 145 -9.80 7.92 -15.44
N ALA A 146 -9.43 9.19 -15.72
CA ALA A 146 -8.70 9.56 -16.92
C ALA A 146 -7.27 9.03 -16.90
N GLU A 147 -6.65 9.02 -15.73
CA GLU A 147 -5.30 8.51 -15.47
C GLU A 147 -5.30 7.53 -14.30
N TRP A 148 -4.49 6.48 -14.39
CA TRP A 148 -4.30 5.47 -13.37
C TRP A 148 -2.83 5.41 -12.98
N SER A 149 -2.55 5.54 -11.69
CA SER A 149 -1.22 5.31 -11.12
C SER A 149 -1.27 4.08 -10.21
N ILE A 150 -0.46 3.08 -10.52
CA ILE A 150 -0.43 1.83 -9.78
C ILE A 150 0.97 1.58 -9.27
N ASP A 151 1.10 1.57 -7.97
CA ASP A 151 2.33 1.16 -7.29
C ASP A 151 2.16 -0.23 -6.68
N SER A 152 3.21 -1.04 -6.78
CA SER A 152 3.19 -2.37 -6.19
C SER A 152 4.31 -2.53 -5.17
N GLY A 153 4.07 -3.38 -4.17
CA GLY A 153 5.06 -3.74 -3.17
C GLY A 153 4.60 -3.49 -1.73
N PHE A 154 5.46 -3.88 -0.80
CA PHE A 154 5.14 -3.88 0.64
C PHE A 154 4.78 -2.49 1.18
N ARG A 155 5.50 -1.44 0.76
CA ARG A 155 5.24 -0.08 1.23
C ARG A 155 3.90 0.45 0.72
N ALA A 156 3.60 0.22 -0.56
CA ALA A 156 2.39 0.72 -1.22
C ALA A 156 1.08 0.13 -0.65
N THR A 157 1.18 -0.95 0.13
CA THR A 157 0.02 -1.68 0.65
C THR A 157 -0.22 -1.49 2.14
N ARG A 158 0.48 -0.58 2.81
CA ARG A 158 0.29 -0.28 4.23
C ARG A 158 -0.85 0.71 4.44
N PHE A 159 -1.69 0.53 5.46
CA PHE A 159 -2.76 1.47 5.80
C PHE A 159 -2.27 2.91 5.98
N ARG A 160 -1.01 3.08 6.39
CA ARG A 160 -0.40 4.40 6.55
C ARG A 160 -0.44 5.23 5.27
N THR A 161 -0.28 4.60 4.11
CA THR A 161 -0.30 5.31 2.81
C THR A 161 -1.67 5.88 2.45
N LEU A 162 -2.77 5.28 2.95
CA LEU A 162 -4.11 5.87 2.86
C LEU A 162 -4.26 7.06 3.79
N VAL A 163 -3.77 6.94 5.04
CA VAL A 163 -3.83 8.03 6.03
C VAL A 163 -3.02 9.23 5.54
N ASP A 164 -1.83 8.97 4.99
CA ASP A 164 -0.96 10.01 4.43
C ASP A 164 -1.40 10.48 3.03
N ARG A 165 -2.51 9.97 2.50
CA ARG A 165 -3.08 10.29 1.17
C ARG A 165 -2.11 10.08 0.00
N GLU A 166 -1.17 9.16 0.14
CA GLU A 166 -0.28 8.76 -0.95
C GLU A 166 -1.08 7.99 -2.02
N PHE A 167 -2.06 7.15 -1.59
CA PHE A 167 -3.00 6.41 -2.44
C PHE A 167 -4.45 6.72 -2.10
N ASP A 168 -5.33 6.59 -3.09
CA ASP A 168 -6.77 6.70 -2.93
C ASP A 168 -7.37 5.37 -2.46
N PHE A 169 -6.81 4.25 -2.96
CA PHE A 169 -7.15 2.89 -2.58
C PHE A 169 -5.88 2.04 -2.42
N ILE A 170 -5.97 1.02 -1.59
CA ILE A 170 -4.95 -0.03 -1.56
C ILE A 170 -5.60 -1.41 -1.64
N ILE A 171 -4.95 -2.34 -2.33
CA ILE A 171 -5.26 -3.77 -2.27
C ILE A 171 -4.15 -4.41 -1.45
N THR A 172 -4.50 -4.82 -0.24
CA THR A 172 -3.57 -5.13 0.84
C THR A 172 -3.86 -6.46 1.52
N ALA A 173 -2.84 -7.05 2.12
CA ALA A 173 -2.95 -8.08 3.14
C ALA A 173 -2.31 -7.61 4.46
N ASP A 174 -2.35 -6.31 4.75
CA ASP A 174 -1.83 -5.72 5.98
C ASP A 174 -2.66 -6.20 7.18
N GLU A 175 -2.03 -6.90 8.11
CA GLU A 175 -2.64 -7.42 9.34
C GLU A 175 -2.48 -6.44 10.53
N SER A 176 -1.92 -5.26 10.30
CA SER A 176 -1.83 -4.23 11.35
C SER A 176 -3.23 -3.70 11.73
N PRO A 177 -3.37 -3.11 12.92
CA PRO A 177 -4.65 -2.51 13.33
C PRO A 177 -5.15 -1.52 12.29
N VAL A 178 -6.43 -1.67 11.90
CA VAL A 178 -7.06 -0.79 10.90
C VAL A 178 -7.28 0.58 11.53
N PRO A 179 -6.74 1.67 10.93
CA PRO A 179 -7.00 3.02 11.42
C PRO A 179 -8.49 3.37 11.40
N ALA A 180 -8.95 4.21 12.34
CA ALA A 180 -10.37 4.57 12.50
C ALA A 180 -10.98 5.18 11.21
N ASP A 181 -10.16 5.92 10.46
CA ASP A 181 -10.58 6.59 9.22
C ASP A 181 -10.49 5.70 7.97
N VAL A 182 -10.08 4.44 8.13
CA VAL A 182 -9.97 3.48 7.02
C VAL A 182 -11.15 2.50 7.05
N LYS A 183 -11.68 2.21 5.86
CA LYS A 183 -12.66 1.14 5.62
C LYS A 183 -11.98 0.03 4.84
N VAL A 184 -12.15 -1.21 5.30
CA VAL A 184 -11.56 -2.39 4.68
C VAL A 184 -12.70 -3.31 4.22
N MET A 185 -12.60 -3.81 2.99
CA MET A 185 -13.54 -4.76 2.40
C MET A 185 -12.76 -5.98 1.90
N PRO A 186 -12.98 -7.18 2.47
CA PRO A 186 -12.25 -8.37 2.07
C PRO A 186 -12.65 -8.81 0.64
N ILE A 187 -11.64 -9.36 -0.07
CA ILE A 187 -11.78 -9.87 -1.44
C ILE A 187 -11.53 -11.38 -1.47
N LEU A 188 -10.36 -11.81 -0.95
CA LEU A 188 -9.84 -13.17 -1.08
C LEU A 188 -9.16 -13.58 0.22
N THR A 189 -9.49 -14.78 0.72
CA THR A 189 -8.68 -15.48 1.73
C THR A 189 -8.07 -16.72 1.09
N GLU A 190 -6.75 -16.88 1.23
CA GLU A 190 -6.00 -18.00 0.66
C GLU A 190 -4.92 -18.50 1.63
N PRO A 191 -4.59 -19.82 1.60
CA PRO A 191 -3.57 -20.41 2.43
C PRO A 191 -2.17 -20.06 1.93
N PHE A 192 -1.15 -20.21 2.79
CA PHE A 192 0.23 -20.30 2.35
C PHE A 192 0.61 -21.75 2.03
N LEU A 193 1.43 -21.93 1.02
CA LEU A 193 1.94 -23.19 0.51
C LEU A 193 3.45 -23.28 0.66
N LEU A 194 3.98 -24.50 0.70
CA LEU A 194 5.39 -24.74 0.47
C LEU A 194 5.66 -24.83 -1.02
N ILE A 195 6.61 -24.05 -1.52
CA ILE A 195 7.03 -24.11 -2.92
C ILE A 195 8.46 -24.65 -2.94
N VAL A 196 8.61 -25.79 -3.63
CA VAL A 196 9.84 -26.56 -3.70
C VAL A 196 10.24 -26.78 -5.16
N PRO A 197 11.53 -27.07 -5.44
CA PRO A 197 11.95 -27.54 -6.75
C PRO A 197 11.18 -28.81 -7.17
N SER A 198 10.89 -28.98 -8.45
CA SER A 198 10.20 -30.20 -8.95
C SER A 198 11.02 -31.47 -8.71
N ALA A 199 12.35 -31.34 -8.67
CA ALA A 199 13.27 -32.45 -8.35
C ALA A 199 13.25 -32.86 -6.87
N TYR A 200 12.65 -32.08 -5.98
CA TYR A 200 12.49 -32.48 -4.57
C TYR A 200 11.43 -33.59 -4.48
N ASP A 201 11.80 -34.77 -4.04
CA ASP A 201 10.94 -35.97 -4.00
C ASP A 201 10.17 -36.12 -2.68
N GLY A 202 10.51 -35.30 -1.66
CA GLY A 202 9.84 -35.31 -0.37
C GLY A 202 8.40 -34.78 -0.42
N ASP A 203 7.67 -35.14 0.62
CA ASP A 203 6.32 -34.61 0.90
C ASP A 203 6.34 -33.36 1.77
N SER A 204 5.17 -32.86 2.12
CA SER A 204 5.00 -31.70 3.01
C SER A 204 5.09 -32.05 4.49
N GLU A 205 5.14 -33.33 4.89
CA GLU A 205 5.00 -33.72 6.30
C GLU A 205 6.27 -33.48 7.12
N SER A 206 7.45 -33.47 6.48
CA SER A 206 8.72 -33.26 7.15
C SER A 206 9.42 -31.96 6.77
N LEU A 207 9.07 -30.86 7.45
CA LEU A 207 9.82 -29.60 7.35
C LEU A 207 11.30 -29.76 7.78
N LYS A 208 11.61 -30.71 8.65
CA LYS A 208 13.01 -31.01 9.04
C LYS A 208 13.80 -31.54 7.86
N ARG A 209 13.26 -32.51 7.10
CA ARG A 209 13.90 -33.03 5.91
C ARG A 209 14.07 -31.92 4.87
N LEU A 210 12.99 -31.18 4.58
CA LEU A 210 13.02 -30.06 3.61
C LEU A 210 14.10 -29.04 3.95
N SER A 211 14.16 -28.59 5.21
CA SER A 211 15.16 -27.60 5.66
C SER A 211 16.56 -28.16 5.85
N GLY A 212 16.72 -29.49 5.91
CA GLY A 212 18.02 -30.15 5.90
C GLY A 212 18.62 -30.28 4.52
N GLU A 213 17.78 -30.39 3.49
CA GLU A 213 18.18 -30.58 2.10
C GLU A 213 18.23 -29.26 1.32
N LEU A 214 17.39 -28.29 1.65
CA LEU A 214 17.21 -27.05 0.89
C LEU A 214 17.23 -25.82 1.79
N ASP A 215 17.83 -24.72 1.30
CA ASP A 215 17.89 -23.44 1.98
C ASP A 215 16.53 -22.71 1.91
N LEU A 216 16.23 -21.88 2.91
CA LEU A 216 15.02 -21.07 2.95
C LEU A 216 15.20 -19.79 2.14
N ILE A 217 14.32 -19.57 1.17
CA ILE A 217 14.20 -18.34 0.36
C ILE A 217 12.99 -17.55 0.86
N ARG A 218 13.21 -16.32 1.33
CA ARG A 218 12.17 -15.43 1.84
C ARG A 218 11.76 -14.41 0.81
N PHE A 219 10.47 -14.20 0.70
CA PHE A 219 9.87 -13.16 -0.12
C PHE A 219 9.64 -11.89 0.69
N GLY A 220 10.06 -10.75 0.13
CA GLY A 220 9.75 -9.42 0.65
C GLY A 220 10.41 -9.10 1.99
N ARG A 221 9.95 -8.01 2.60
CA ARG A 221 10.50 -7.46 3.84
C ARG A 221 9.44 -7.32 4.95
N ASP A 222 8.36 -8.11 4.88
CA ASP A 222 7.31 -8.07 5.91
C ASP A 222 7.77 -8.79 7.18
N PRO A 223 8.06 -8.06 8.28
CA PRO A 223 8.52 -8.67 9.52
C PRO A 223 7.45 -9.57 10.17
N HIS A 224 6.16 -9.24 10.02
CA HIS A 224 5.05 -10.01 10.60
C HIS A 224 4.93 -11.37 9.91
N LEU A 225 4.96 -11.39 8.57
CA LEU A 225 4.95 -12.64 7.81
C LEU A 225 6.17 -13.50 8.15
N HIS A 226 7.38 -12.90 8.20
CA HIS A 226 8.60 -13.63 8.54
C HIS A 226 8.54 -14.19 9.95
N SER A 227 8.07 -13.43 10.94
CA SER A 227 7.90 -13.89 12.32
C SER A 227 6.92 -15.06 12.41
N ARG A 228 5.80 -15.02 11.68
CA ARG A 228 4.83 -16.13 11.63
C ARG A 228 5.46 -17.40 11.06
N ILE A 229 6.19 -17.29 9.94
CA ILE A 229 6.91 -18.42 9.35
C ILE A 229 7.94 -18.97 10.31
N ASP A 230 8.76 -18.11 10.94
CA ASP A 230 9.78 -18.53 11.91
C ASP A 230 9.15 -19.27 13.11
N HIS A 231 8.05 -18.76 13.64
CA HIS A 231 7.34 -19.42 14.75
C HIS A 231 6.83 -20.81 14.35
N ILE A 232 6.31 -20.97 13.12
CA ILE A 232 5.88 -22.28 12.64
C ILE A 232 7.08 -23.22 12.48
N LEU A 233 8.17 -22.76 11.89
CA LEU A 233 9.40 -23.56 11.73
C LEU A 233 9.95 -24.01 13.09
N GLN A 234 10.00 -23.12 14.09
CA GLN A 234 10.43 -23.44 15.44
C GLN A 234 9.56 -24.52 16.10
N ARG A 235 8.24 -24.45 15.93
CA ARG A 235 7.29 -25.47 16.43
C ARG A 235 7.54 -26.85 15.81
N HIS A 236 8.06 -26.91 14.60
CA HIS A 236 8.49 -28.16 13.93
C HIS A 236 9.95 -28.51 14.22
N GLY A 237 10.63 -27.77 15.11
CA GLY A 237 12.04 -28.00 15.47
C GLY A 237 13.00 -27.70 14.33
N VAL A 238 12.64 -26.75 13.45
CA VAL A 238 13.43 -26.36 12.28
C VAL A 238 14.06 -25.01 12.49
N VAL A 239 15.37 -24.93 12.30
CA VAL A 239 16.13 -23.67 12.25
C VAL A 239 16.87 -23.66 10.92
N PRO A 240 16.44 -22.87 9.93
CA PRO A 240 17.09 -22.81 8.63
C PRO A 240 18.54 -22.35 8.75
N GLN A 241 19.48 -23.10 8.14
CA GLN A 241 20.91 -22.78 8.21
C GLN A 241 21.25 -21.53 7.40
N ARG A 242 20.69 -21.41 6.20
CA ARG A 242 20.82 -20.24 5.33
C ARG A 242 19.47 -19.68 4.98
N ARG A 243 19.44 -18.36 4.75
CA ARG A 243 18.26 -17.63 4.37
C ARG A 243 18.61 -16.62 3.29
N TYR A 244 17.88 -16.66 2.18
CA TYR A 244 17.95 -15.65 1.14
C TYR A 244 16.74 -14.72 1.24
N HIS A 245 16.91 -13.45 0.94
CA HIS A 245 15.84 -12.45 0.94
C HIS A 245 15.75 -11.82 -0.45
N LEU A 246 14.60 -11.92 -1.09
CA LEU A 246 14.34 -11.38 -2.42
C LEU A 246 13.04 -10.58 -2.42
N ASP A 247 13.01 -9.51 -3.21
CA ASP A 247 11.92 -8.53 -3.17
C ASP A 247 10.79 -8.82 -4.17
N THR A 248 10.99 -9.72 -5.14
CA THR A 248 9.98 -10.07 -6.15
C THR A 248 9.65 -11.56 -6.13
N ASN A 249 8.38 -11.89 -6.43
CA ASN A 249 7.94 -13.28 -6.53
C ASN A 249 8.71 -14.03 -7.62
N GLU A 250 8.97 -13.36 -8.75
CA GLU A 250 9.67 -13.91 -9.90
C GLU A 250 11.08 -14.34 -9.53
N ALA A 251 11.83 -13.51 -8.80
CA ALA A 251 13.18 -13.83 -8.35
C ALA A 251 13.18 -15.00 -7.35
N VAL A 252 12.23 -15.02 -6.40
CA VAL A 252 12.05 -16.11 -5.45
C VAL A 252 11.77 -17.41 -6.19
N LEU A 253 10.80 -17.41 -7.11
CA LEU A 253 10.40 -18.61 -7.86
C LEU A 253 11.51 -19.09 -8.81
N ALA A 254 12.29 -18.18 -9.40
CA ALA A 254 13.45 -18.52 -10.21
C ALA A 254 14.52 -19.24 -9.39
N MET A 255 14.80 -18.79 -8.16
CA MET A 255 15.74 -19.47 -7.27
C MET A 255 15.24 -20.86 -6.86
N VAL A 256 13.95 -21.02 -6.57
CA VAL A 256 13.36 -22.33 -6.30
C VAL A 256 13.48 -23.23 -7.53
N ALA A 257 13.17 -22.72 -8.71
CA ALA A 257 13.18 -23.48 -9.96
C ALA A 257 14.56 -24.03 -10.36
N VAL A 258 15.66 -23.38 -9.94
CA VAL A 258 17.03 -23.87 -10.17
C VAL A 258 17.54 -24.76 -9.03
N GLY A 259 16.69 -25.07 -8.04
CA GLY A 259 17.06 -25.97 -6.94
C GLY A 259 17.81 -25.30 -5.79
N SER A 260 17.90 -23.97 -5.74
CA SER A 260 18.67 -23.25 -4.71
C SER A 260 18.00 -23.23 -3.34
N GLY A 261 16.73 -23.66 -3.25
CA GLY A 261 16.02 -23.64 -1.97
C GLY A 261 14.52 -23.81 -2.11
N TRP A 262 13.82 -23.56 -1.03
CA TRP A 262 12.37 -23.61 -0.92
C TRP A 262 11.82 -22.31 -0.35
N THR A 263 10.54 -22.06 -0.55
CA THR A 263 9.88 -20.86 -0.03
C THR A 263 8.46 -21.16 0.43
N THR A 264 7.83 -20.16 1.06
CA THR A 264 6.40 -20.21 1.35
C THR A 264 5.71 -19.02 0.70
N LEU A 265 4.79 -19.32 -0.21
CA LEU A 265 4.01 -18.33 -0.97
C LEU A 265 2.55 -18.79 -1.08
N PRO A 266 1.59 -17.86 -1.18
CA PRO A 266 0.19 -18.20 -1.38
C PRO A 266 -0.11 -18.52 -2.85
N PRO A 267 -1.23 -19.21 -3.14
CA PRO A 267 -1.63 -19.61 -4.50
C PRO A 267 -1.61 -18.48 -5.53
N LEU A 268 -2.11 -17.28 -5.17
CA LEU A 268 -2.16 -16.14 -6.09
C LEU A 268 -0.76 -15.68 -6.55
N ALA A 269 0.27 -15.90 -5.72
CA ALA A 269 1.65 -15.53 -6.06
C ALA A 269 2.31 -16.53 -7.03
N VAL A 270 1.83 -17.76 -7.09
CA VAL A 270 2.52 -18.86 -7.79
C VAL A 270 1.73 -19.49 -8.94
N PHE A 271 0.40 -19.31 -9.03
CA PHE A 271 -0.45 -20.07 -9.97
C PHE A 271 -0.03 -19.91 -11.45
N LYS A 272 0.54 -18.76 -11.82
CA LYS A 272 1.04 -18.52 -13.17
C LYS A 272 2.35 -19.26 -13.46
N SER A 273 3.12 -19.58 -12.44
CA SER A 273 4.43 -20.26 -12.56
C SER A 273 4.31 -21.78 -12.45
N ILE A 274 3.20 -22.28 -11.89
CA ILE A 274 2.90 -23.71 -11.82
C ILE A 274 2.28 -24.12 -13.14
N GLY A 275 2.85 -25.14 -13.78
CA GLY A 275 2.43 -25.62 -15.10
C GLY A 275 3.14 -24.94 -16.29
N HIS A 276 4.04 -24.01 -16.04
CA HIS A 276 4.93 -23.44 -17.06
C HIS A 276 6.34 -24.05 -16.92
N GLY A 277 6.50 -25.29 -17.39
CA GLY A 277 7.81 -25.96 -17.46
C GLY A 277 8.20 -26.79 -16.23
N ASP A 278 7.25 -27.23 -15.40
CA ASP A 278 7.39 -28.25 -14.33
C ASP A 278 8.65 -28.13 -13.43
N ARG A 279 9.18 -26.93 -13.22
CA ARG A 279 10.40 -26.73 -12.42
C ARG A 279 10.14 -26.54 -10.93
N ILE A 280 8.89 -26.28 -10.54
CA ILE A 280 8.48 -26.08 -9.15
C ILE A 280 7.22 -26.89 -8.84
N ARG A 281 7.09 -27.30 -7.58
CA ARG A 281 5.91 -27.94 -7.00
C ARG A 281 5.37 -27.12 -5.86
N ALA A 282 4.05 -27.09 -5.75
CA ALA A 282 3.35 -26.54 -4.59
C ALA A 282 2.87 -27.70 -3.70
N LEU A 283 3.23 -27.65 -2.43
CA LEU A 283 2.82 -28.61 -1.42
C LEU A 283 2.00 -27.91 -0.35
N ARG A 284 1.09 -28.63 0.30
CA ARG A 284 0.37 -28.10 1.48
C ARG A 284 1.37 -27.78 2.60
N PHE A 285 1.08 -26.73 3.34
CA PHE A 285 1.85 -26.47 4.56
C PHE A 285 1.50 -27.55 5.62
N PRO A 286 2.49 -28.15 6.31
CA PRO A 286 2.20 -29.22 7.27
C PRO A 286 1.48 -28.68 8.51
N GLY A 287 0.60 -29.51 9.06
CA GLY A 287 -0.17 -29.17 10.24
C GLY A 287 -1.29 -28.15 9.94
N LYS A 288 -1.50 -27.20 10.89
CA LYS A 288 -2.56 -26.19 10.73
C LYS A 288 -2.17 -25.15 9.67
N PRO A 289 -2.93 -25.04 8.57
CA PRO A 289 -2.63 -24.04 7.55
C PRO A 289 -2.76 -22.62 8.12
N PHE A 290 -1.96 -21.70 7.63
CA PHE A 290 -2.11 -20.29 7.89
C PHE A 290 -2.49 -19.54 6.62
N PHE A 291 -3.27 -18.48 6.79
CA PHE A 291 -3.93 -17.78 5.72
C PHE A 291 -3.51 -16.32 5.68
N ARG A 292 -3.67 -15.70 4.52
CA ARG A 292 -3.76 -14.24 4.39
C ARG A 292 -5.12 -13.86 3.82
N THR A 293 -5.62 -12.69 4.21
CA THR A 293 -6.80 -12.09 3.58
C THR A 293 -6.40 -10.87 2.80
N ILE A 294 -6.68 -10.87 1.50
CA ILE A 294 -6.50 -9.71 0.63
C ILE A 294 -7.79 -8.91 0.66
N SER A 295 -7.65 -7.61 0.89
CA SER A 295 -8.77 -6.68 0.98
C SER A 295 -8.50 -5.44 0.15
N VAL A 296 -9.56 -4.78 -0.34
CA VAL A 296 -9.48 -3.39 -0.75
C VAL A 296 -9.74 -2.50 0.45
N ALA A 297 -8.92 -1.47 0.60
CA ALA A 297 -9.11 -0.46 1.64
C ALA A 297 -9.10 0.95 1.04
N SER A 298 -9.90 1.82 1.65
CA SER A 298 -10.06 3.24 1.28
C SER A 298 -10.27 4.08 2.53
N GLN A 299 -10.21 5.39 2.39
CA GLN A 299 -10.71 6.26 3.45
C GLN A 299 -12.20 6.05 3.66
N ARG A 300 -12.65 6.07 4.94
CA ARG A 300 -14.02 5.72 5.34
C ARG A 300 -15.10 6.58 4.68
N ASN A 301 -14.81 7.87 4.56
CA ASN A 301 -15.77 8.87 4.08
C ASN A 301 -15.58 9.24 2.60
N GLU A 302 -14.62 8.63 1.91
CA GLU A 302 -14.29 8.98 0.52
C GLU A 302 -14.25 7.71 -0.36
N GLY A 303 -14.85 7.79 -1.55
CA GLY A 303 -14.68 6.77 -2.59
C GLY A 303 -15.29 5.39 -2.29
N ALA A 304 -16.22 5.26 -1.33
CA ALA A 304 -16.79 3.97 -0.94
C ALA A 304 -17.43 3.20 -2.10
N HIS A 305 -18.03 3.90 -3.07
CA HIS A 305 -18.62 3.27 -4.26
C HIS A 305 -17.53 2.75 -5.21
N ILE A 306 -16.41 3.49 -5.40
CA ILE A 306 -15.29 3.05 -6.23
C ILE A 306 -14.58 1.87 -5.57
N ALA A 307 -14.39 1.90 -4.25
CA ALA A 307 -13.83 0.76 -3.51
C ALA A 307 -14.69 -0.50 -3.70
N ALA A 308 -16.02 -0.38 -3.68
CA ALA A 308 -16.94 -1.47 -3.97
C ALA A 308 -16.79 -1.97 -5.42
N GLN A 309 -16.70 -1.06 -6.39
CA GLN A 309 -16.46 -1.43 -7.80
C GLN A 309 -15.11 -2.13 -8.00
N ILE A 310 -14.04 -1.65 -7.33
CA ILE A 310 -12.73 -2.30 -7.35
C ILE A 310 -12.83 -3.72 -6.77
N ARG A 311 -13.52 -3.88 -5.62
CA ARG A 311 -13.73 -5.19 -5.00
C ARG A 311 -14.48 -6.13 -5.94
N ASP A 312 -15.58 -5.70 -6.52
CA ASP A 312 -16.42 -6.53 -7.37
C ASP A 312 -15.68 -6.91 -8.66
N ALA A 313 -14.96 -5.96 -9.28
CA ALA A 313 -14.08 -6.23 -10.42
C ALA A 313 -12.97 -7.23 -10.08
N ALA A 314 -12.39 -7.12 -8.87
CA ALA A 314 -11.37 -8.05 -8.38
C ALA A 314 -11.93 -9.45 -8.18
N ILE A 315 -13.11 -9.59 -7.59
CA ILE A 315 -13.78 -10.88 -7.37
C ILE A 315 -14.09 -11.57 -8.71
N ASP A 316 -14.63 -10.82 -9.68
CA ASP A 316 -14.92 -11.37 -10.99
C ASP A 316 -13.64 -11.80 -11.73
N ALA A 317 -12.59 -10.98 -11.69
CA ALA A 317 -11.29 -11.33 -12.25
C ALA A 317 -10.69 -12.60 -11.59
N LEU A 318 -10.81 -12.72 -10.27
CA LEU A 318 -10.36 -13.91 -9.53
C LEU A 318 -11.14 -15.16 -9.90
N LYS A 319 -12.47 -15.08 -10.06
CA LYS A 319 -13.31 -16.22 -10.50
C LYS A 319 -12.85 -16.72 -11.86
N GLU A 320 -12.66 -15.83 -12.81
CA GLU A 320 -12.38 -16.16 -14.20
C GLU A 320 -10.91 -16.55 -14.43
N HIS A 321 -9.97 -15.77 -13.90
CA HIS A 321 -8.56 -15.86 -14.27
C HIS A 321 -7.65 -16.49 -13.21
N PHE A 322 -8.17 -16.75 -12.00
CA PHE A 322 -7.42 -17.37 -10.91
C PHE A 322 -8.02 -18.73 -10.48
N LEU A 323 -9.27 -18.76 -10.03
CA LEU A 323 -9.85 -20.00 -9.51
C LEU A 323 -9.94 -21.11 -10.55
N ARG A 324 -10.23 -20.78 -11.81
CA ARG A 324 -10.29 -21.78 -12.88
C ARG A 324 -8.92 -22.43 -13.16
N PRO A 325 -7.81 -21.69 -13.35
CA PRO A 325 -6.46 -22.26 -13.43
C PRO A 325 -6.06 -23.06 -12.18
N VAL A 326 -6.28 -22.50 -10.98
CA VAL A 326 -5.89 -23.14 -9.71
C VAL A 326 -6.61 -24.46 -9.51
N ARG A 327 -7.90 -24.54 -9.86
CA ARG A 327 -8.65 -25.81 -9.81
C ARG A 327 -8.04 -26.89 -10.70
N LYS A 328 -7.41 -26.51 -11.81
CA LYS A 328 -6.76 -27.44 -12.73
C LYS A 328 -5.35 -27.85 -12.25
N THR A 329 -4.58 -26.91 -11.71
CA THR A 329 -3.16 -27.11 -11.37
C THR A 329 -2.93 -27.46 -9.90
N MET A 330 -3.85 -27.07 -9.01
CA MET A 330 -3.78 -27.27 -7.55
C MET A 330 -5.15 -27.65 -6.99
N PRO A 331 -5.78 -28.75 -7.43
CA PRO A 331 -7.16 -29.09 -7.06
C PRO A 331 -7.36 -29.23 -5.55
N ASP A 332 -6.38 -29.78 -4.84
CA ASP A 332 -6.42 -30.00 -3.39
C ASP A 332 -6.44 -28.72 -2.55
N ILE A 333 -6.17 -27.57 -3.17
CA ILE A 333 -6.03 -26.29 -2.46
C ILE A 333 -7.24 -25.39 -2.66
N VAL A 334 -7.99 -25.59 -3.72
CA VAL A 334 -9.15 -24.75 -4.10
C VAL A 334 -10.15 -24.60 -2.97
N ASP A 335 -10.44 -25.67 -2.24
CA ASP A 335 -11.41 -25.68 -1.15
C ASP A 335 -10.98 -24.82 0.06
N GLN A 336 -9.70 -24.45 0.13
CA GLN A 336 -9.15 -23.56 1.15
C GLN A 336 -9.18 -22.08 0.71
N ILE A 337 -9.61 -21.79 -0.51
CA ILE A 337 -9.67 -20.43 -1.06
C ILE A 337 -11.10 -19.90 -0.91
N THR A 338 -11.24 -18.75 -0.25
CA THR A 338 -12.54 -18.10 -0.05
C THR A 338 -12.56 -16.74 -0.75
N LEU A 339 -13.56 -16.52 -1.62
CA LEU A 339 -13.88 -15.20 -2.17
C LEU A 339 -14.96 -14.55 -1.31
N HIS A 340 -14.72 -13.32 -0.85
CA HIS A 340 -15.64 -12.57 -0.01
C HIS A 340 -16.57 -11.69 -0.84
N GLY A 341 -17.90 -11.77 -0.62
CA GLY A 341 -18.90 -10.98 -1.33
C GLY A 341 -19.39 -11.58 -2.64
N ALA A 342 -19.04 -12.83 -2.95
CA ALA A 342 -19.78 -13.61 -3.93
C ALA A 342 -21.11 -14.02 -3.27
N SER A 343 -22.23 -13.34 -3.62
CA SER A 343 -23.55 -13.90 -3.38
C SER A 343 -23.55 -15.31 -3.96
N ALA A 344 -23.76 -16.29 -3.11
CA ALA A 344 -24.06 -17.64 -3.56
C ALA A 344 -25.28 -17.52 -4.49
N LYS A 345 -25.08 -17.78 -5.78
CA LYS A 345 -26.13 -18.13 -6.71
C LYS A 345 -26.02 -19.62 -6.94
#